data_df27d8bd71844185315288b0048a500b
#
_entry.id   df27d8bd71844185315288b0048a500b
#
_cell.length_a   1.000
_cell.length_b   1.000
_cell.length_c   1.000
_cell.angle_alpha   90.00
_cell.angle_beta   90.00
_cell.angle_gamma   90.00
#
_symmetry.space_group_name_H-M   'P 1'
#
loop_
_entity.id
_entity.type
_entity.pdbx_description
1 polymer ?
#
loop_
_entity_poly.entity_id
_entity_poly.type
_entity_poly.pdbx_seq_one_letter_code
_entity_poly.pdbx_strand_id
1 'polypeptide(L)'
;MASSANPKPQQFFHTSGATDSVWVHKDPVSNRPSFSKLDSDTETDVCIIGAGIAGISVAYELVSRGREVILLEARQVLSGETGRTSGHLTNDLDDGYTEIAKKHGESGAKAAAESHAWARDRVGEISKALEIECEYRKLPAYEISQYPNSEHKHDVELRELRDEEALQRKLGIEVTFDEHLAVRGWDGSIDQRGGLILRNQAAFHPTKYLNGVLKWLRGQPNFRCYDQTRVVSVEEKGIQVLGIGKKSVNVQTADQHTVKCSSAVEATCVPLQKLSVIAEMAFMRSYCIAARVPKGSVEDCLLYDQAETYKYVRLTACDDENDYLIVGGCDHKVGQQDTTIQFKELIQWMRDRFTKAGEVDYRWSGQIFEPVDYMAFIGKNQGSDNVYIVTGDSGDGLTHGVLAGRLIADEIDGVENSWASLYSPKRLASIAKSLPSMIAHDLQINTQYKRFLQSDIKDIEDLGLGMGGVLNSVGSTPTAVYKDEDGNVKKFSALCPHMKGVVCWNATENSFDCPVHGSRFSSEGICVMGPAKGNLEPMDDVSKKDQEPVAAS
;
A
#
# COMPACT_ATOMS: atom_id res chain seq x y z
N MET A 1 -6.96 23.75 27.36
CA MET A 1 -6.52 22.52 26.71
C MET A 1 -6.73 22.75 25.22
N ALA A 2 -5.68 23.05 24.51
CA ALA A 2 -5.77 23.37 23.09
C ALA A 2 -5.96 22.04 22.35
N SER A 3 -7.08 21.88 21.66
CA SER A 3 -7.24 20.91 20.59
C SER A 3 -6.07 21.14 19.62
N SER A 4 -5.09 20.25 19.61
CA SER A 4 -4.08 20.22 18.56
C SER A 4 -4.79 19.81 17.28
N ALA A 5 -5.36 20.78 16.58
CA ALA A 5 -5.76 20.57 15.20
C ALA A 5 -4.48 20.12 14.46
N ASN A 6 -4.44 18.88 14.01
CA ASN A 6 -3.39 18.41 13.11
C ASN A 6 -3.27 19.42 11.97
N PRO A 7 -2.06 19.95 11.68
CA PRO A 7 -1.90 20.78 10.51
C PRO A 7 -2.39 19.95 9.31
N LYS A 8 -3.30 20.53 8.51
CA LYS A 8 -3.86 19.83 7.33
C LYS A 8 -2.68 19.35 6.48
N PRO A 9 -2.55 18.04 6.22
CA PRO A 9 -1.45 17.54 5.41
C PRO A 9 -1.49 18.24 4.06
N GLN A 10 -0.36 18.73 3.60
CA GLN A 10 -0.28 19.22 2.22
C GLN A 10 -0.41 17.99 1.31
N GLN A 11 -1.52 17.85 0.62
CA GLN A 11 -1.85 16.69 -0.24
C GLN A 11 -0.75 16.33 -1.25
N PHE A 12 0.10 17.28 -1.56
CA PHE A 12 1.28 17.09 -2.39
C PHE A 12 2.31 16.13 -1.76
N PHE A 13 2.38 16.05 -0.43
CA PHE A 13 3.38 15.28 0.31
C PHE A 13 2.88 13.94 0.83
N HIS A 14 1.55 13.69 0.75
CA HIS A 14 0.91 12.47 1.23
C HIS A 14 -0.09 11.93 0.21
N THR A 15 -0.47 10.67 0.35
CA THR A 15 -1.55 10.05 -0.43
C THR A 15 -2.94 10.32 0.18
N SER A 16 -3.00 11.12 1.23
CA SER A 16 -4.24 11.54 1.90
C SER A 16 -4.33 13.07 2.01
N GLY A 17 -5.55 13.59 1.92
CA GLY A 17 -5.86 15.01 2.18
C GLY A 17 -6.36 15.29 3.58
N ALA A 18 -6.59 14.28 4.42
CA ALA A 18 -7.26 14.45 5.71
C ALA A 18 -6.62 13.70 6.87
N THR A 19 -5.96 12.56 6.65
CA THR A 19 -5.50 11.69 7.73
C THR A 19 -3.98 11.56 7.76
N ASP A 20 -3.42 11.46 8.98
CA ASP A 20 -2.01 11.19 9.24
C ASP A 20 -1.84 9.93 10.07
N SER A 21 -0.85 9.12 9.70
CA SER A 21 -0.47 7.96 10.50
C SER A 21 0.45 8.34 11.65
N VAL A 22 0.51 7.50 12.68
CA VAL A 22 1.47 7.63 13.77
C VAL A 22 2.92 7.64 13.28
N TRP A 23 3.20 6.99 12.16
CA TRP A 23 4.54 6.89 11.55
C TRP A 23 5.03 8.21 10.96
N VAL A 24 4.14 8.95 10.33
CA VAL A 24 4.45 10.23 9.68
C VAL A 24 4.52 11.35 10.69
N HIS A 25 3.59 11.37 11.65
CA HIS A 25 3.55 12.41 12.67
C HIS A 25 4.73 12.31 13.67
N LYS A 26 5.09 11.09 14.07
CA LYS A 26 6.23 10.82 14.98
C LYS A 26 7.60 10.97 14.29
N ASP A 27 7.67 10.82 12.97
CA ASP A 27 8.84 11.09 12.15
C ASP A 27 8.45 12.02 11.00
N PRO A 28 8.21 13.31 11.28
CA PRO A 28 7.64 14.24 10.32
C PRO A 28 8.53 14.38 9.08
N VAL A 29 7.91 14.79 7.98
CA VAL A 29 8.56 15.00 6.67
C VAL A 29 9.82 15.85 6.79
N SER A 30 9.86 16.84 7.71
CA SER A 30 11.03 17.68 7.96
C SER A 30 12.28 16.93 8.41
N ASN A 31 12.15 15.72 8.97
CA ASN A 31 13.27 14.89 9.42
C ASN A 31 13.82 13.99 8.31
N ARG A 32 13.15 13.91 7.17
CA ARG A 32 13.55 13.07 6.05
C ARG A 32 14.66 13.76 5.24
N PRO A 33 15.57 12.98 4.60
CA PRO A 33 16.49 13.56 3.64
C PRO A 33 15.71 14.26 2.53
N SER A 34 16.04 15.50 2.24
CA SER A 34 15.52 16.22 1.08
C SER A 34 16.46 16.03 -0.11
N PHE A 35 15.89 15.89 -1.29
CA PHE A 35 16.60 15.73 -2.55
C PHE A 35 16.17 16.83 -3.53
N SER A 36 17.05 17.17 -4.47
CA SER A 36 16.69 18.11 -5.53
C SER A 36 15.74 17.42 -6.53
N LYS A 37 14.96 18.21 -7.22
CA LYS A 37 14.24 17.78 -8.41
C LYS A 37 15.22 17.51 -9.55
N LEU A 38 14.94 16.54 -10.41
CA LEU A 38 15.71 16.32 -11.64
C LEU A 38 15.50 17.51 -12.58
N ASP A 39 16.59 18.14 -13.01
CA ASP A 39 16.60 19.36 -13.83
C ASP A 39 17.27 19.21 -15.20
N SER A 40 17.79 18.01 -15.52
CA SER A 40 18.49 17.73 -16.76
C SER A 40 18.47 16.23 -17.10
N ASP A 41 18.71 15.90 -18.36
CA ASP A 41 18.90 14.52 -18.82
C ASP A 41 20.14 13.90 -18.15
N THR A 42 20.04 12.60 -17.79
CA THR A 42 21.13 11.90 -17.11
C THR A 42 21.14 10.40 -17.45
N GLU A 43 22.19 9.71 -17.05
CA GLU A 43 22.37 8.27 -17.25
C GLU A 43 22.73 7.56 -15.94
N THR A 44 22.41 6.25 -15.87
CA THR A 44 22.75 5.38 -14.73
C THR A 44 22.71 3.91 -15.17
N ASP A 45 23.17 2.97 -14.33
CA ASP A 45 22.97 1.54 -14.56
C ASP A 45 21.50 1.17 -14.33
N VAL A 46 20.95 1.54 -13.16
CA VAL A 46 19.57 1.20 -12.77
C VAL A 46 18.82 2.44 -12.35
N CYS A 47 17.66 2.67 -12.95
CA CYS A 47 16.71 3.72 -12.54
C CYS A 47 15.55 3.09 -11.77
N ILE A 48 15.34 3.49 -10.52
CA ILE A 48 14.26 3.02 -9.65
C ILE A 48 13.22 4.12 -9.54
N ILE A 49 11.94 3.75 -9.67
CA ILE A 49 10.81 4.68 -9.68
C ILE A 49 9.93 4.37 -8.47
N GLY A 50 9.84 5.33 -7.52
CA GLY A 50 9.12 5.21 -6.26
C GLY A 50 10.06 5.00 -5.07
N ALA A 51 10.01 5.93 -4.10
CA ALA A 51 10.83 5.94 -2.88
C ALA A 51 10.02 5.51 -1.64
N GLY A 52 9.26 4.41 -1.76
CA GLY A 52 8.70 3.64 -0.67
C GLY A 52 9.64 2.50 -0.25
N ILE A 53 9.14 1.57 0.58
CA ILE A 53 9.94 0.44 1.10
C ILE A 53 10.53 -0.41 -0.02
N ALA A 54 9.79 -0.71 -1.08
CA ALA A 54 10.27 -1.52 -2.18
C ALA A 54 11.42 -0.83 -2.93
N GLY A 55 11.24 0.41 -3.38
CA GLY A 55 12.28 1.13 -4.12
C GLY A 55 13.54 1.39 -3.31
N ILE A 56 13.40 1.75 -2.03
CA ILE A 56 14.56 1.97 -1.14
C ILE A 56 15.30 0.66 -0.84
N SER A 57 14.59 -0.46 -0.67
CA SER A 57 15.21 -1.77 -0.47
C SER A 57 15.97 -2.23 -1.72
N VAL A 58 15.39 -2.05 -2.92
CA VAL A 58 16.07 -2.33 -4.19
C VAL A 58 17.32 -1.45 -4.35
N ALA A 59 17.20 -0.15 -4.02
CA ALA A 59 18.33 0.77 -4.07
C ALA A 59 19.45 0.34 -3.12
N TYR A 60 19.10 -0.04 -1.88
CA TYR A 60 20.09 -0.50 -0.89
C TYR A 60 20.86 -1.74 -1.36
N GLU A 61 20.17 -2.76 -1.84
CA GLU A 61 20.80 -4.00 -2.31
C GLU A 61 21.69 -3.76 -3.54
N LEU A 62 21.23 -2.98 -4.52
CA LEU A 62 22.01 -2.67 -5.74
C LEU A 62 23.23 -1.79 -5.45
N VAL A 63 23.07 -0.73 -4.66
CA VAL A 63 24.16 0.17 -4.27
C VAL A 63 25.21 -0.56 -3.45
N SER A 64 24.79 -1.44 -2.53
CA SER A 64 25.69 -2.29 -1.74
C SER A 64 26.52 -3.27 -2.60
N ARG A 65 26.01 -3.62 -3.79
CA ARG A 65 26.70 -4.46 -4.81
C ARG A 65 27.53 -3.64 -5.80
N GLY A 66 27.62 -2.31 -5.63
CA GLY A 66 28.42 -1.42 -6.46
C GLY A 66 27.74 -0.94 -7.75
N ARG A 67 26.43 -1.16 -7.94
CA ARG A 67 25.69 -0.65 -9.09
C ARG A 67 25.45 0.85 -8.96
N GLU A 68 25.49 1.58 -10.08
CA GLU A 68 25.06 2.98 -10.12
C GLU A 68 23.53 3.07 -10.16
N VAL A 69 22.94 3.78 -9.21
CA VAL A 69 21.50 3.85 -9.03
C VAL A 69 21.00 5.29 -9.01
N ILE A 70 19.94 5.56 -9.77
CA ILE A 70 19.10 6.74 -9.61
C ILE A 70 17.74 6.31 -9.07
N LEU A 71 17.30 6.93 -7.96
CA LEU A 71 15.98 6.78 -7.38
C LEU A 71 15.14 8.04 -7.67
N LEU A 72 13.98 7.86 -8.30
CA LEU A 72 13.03 8.94 -8.62
C LEU A 72 11.77 8.82 -7.78
N GLU A 73 11.32 9.92 -7.20
CA GLU A 73 10.06 9.99 -6.45
C GLU A 73 9.19 11.14 -6.96
N ALA A 74 7.91 10.85 -7.20
CA ALA A 74 6.96 11.83 -7.74
C ALA A 74 6.62 12.97 -6.77
N ARG A 75 6.69 12.71 -5.48
CA ARG A 75 6.42 13.65 -4.38
C ARG A 75 7.68 13.78 -3.51
N GLN A 76 7.52 13.70 -2.20
CA GLN A 76 8.64 13.51 -1.29
C GLN A 76 8.87 12.02 -1.01
N VAL A 77 10.11 11.65 -0.70
CA VAL A 77 10.43 10.29 -0.27
C VAL A 77 9.54 9.86 0.91
N LEU A 78 9.14 8.61 0.95
CA LEU A 78 8.29 8.03 2.00
C LEU A 78 6.87 8.66 2.13
N SER A 79 6.39 9.34 1.11
CA SER A 79 5.06 9.97 1.12
C SER A 79 3.92 9.03 0.69
N GLY A 80 4.23 7.81 0.23
CA GLY A 80 3.27 6.82 -0.25
C GLY A 80 2.72 5.90 0.84
N GLU A 81 2.25 4.73 0.43
CA GLU A 81 1.54 3.76 1.29
C GLU A 81 2.41 3.17 2.40
N THR A 82 3.74 3.15 2.25
CA THR A 82 4.66 2.73 3.33
C THR A 82 4.48 3.55 4.61
N GLY A 83 4.19 4.84 4.51
CA GLY A 83 3.88 5.70 5.66
C GLY A 83 2.46 5.50 6.21
N ARG A 84 1.67 4.60 5.64
CA ARG A 84 0.27 4.34 5.98
C ARG A 84 -0.01 2.87 6.35
N THR A 85 1.05 2.11 6.55
CA THR A 85 1.00 0.70 6.95
C THR A 85 0.55 0.55 8.41
N SER A 86 0.16 -0.67 8.80
CA SER A 86 0.00 -1.08 10.20
C SER A 86 1.34 -1.25 10.91
N GLY A 87 2.41 -1.53 10.15
CA GLY A 87 3.77 -1.72 10.67
C GLY A 87 4.08 -3.13 11.16
N HIS A 88 3.26 -4.11 10.84
CA HIS A 88 3.53 -5.52 11.10
C HIS A 88 4.67 -6.03 10.21
N LEU A 89 5.55 -6.84 10.76
CA LEU A 89 6.68 -7.42 10.03
C LEU A 89 6.72 -8.93 10.33
N THR A 90 6.04 -9.70 9.51
CA THR A 90 5.71 -11.09 9.77
C THR A 90 6.02 -11.98 8.56
N ASN A 91 6.19 -13.29 8.83
CA ASN A 91 6.07 -14.34 7.83
C ASN A 91 4.81 -15.19 8.04
N ASP A 92 3.85 -14.67 8.75
CA ASP A 92 2.46 -15.09 8.74
C ASP A 92 1.75 -14.25 7.68
N LEU A 93 1.22 -14.88 6.66
CA LEU A 93 0.67 -14.19 5.49
C LEU A 93 -0.84 -14.11 5.58
N ASP A 94 -1.40 -12.96 5.24
CA ASP A 94 -2.82 -12.63 5.39
C ASP A 94 -3.78 -13.69 4.81
N ASP A 95 -3.39 -14.34 3.71
CA ASP A 95 -4.20 -15.35 3.02
C ASP A 95 -4.02 -16.79 3.56
N GLY A 96 -3.07 -17.00 4.49
CA GLY A 96 -2.72 -18.30 5.07
C GLY A 96 -1.99 -19.25 4.12
N TYR A 97 -1.15 -20.11 4.68
CA TYR A 97 -0.32 -21.02 3.88
C TYR A 97 -1.12 -22.15 3.22
N THR A 98 -2.27 -22.53 3.77
CA THR A 98 -3.18 -23.51 3.16
C THR A 98 -3.70 -23.00 1.81
N GLU A 99 -4.12 -21.74 1.72
CA GLU A 99 -4.60 -21.14 0.47
C GLU A 99 -3.45 -20.90 -0.52
N ILE A 100 -2.28 -20.43 -0.04
CA ILE A 100 -1.07 -20.27 -0.86
C ILE A 100 -0.66 -21.63 -1.45
N ALA A 101 -0.66 -22.71 -0.66
CA ALA A 101 -0.32 -24.05 -1.15
C ALA A 101 -1.32 -24.57 -2.19
N LYS A 102 -2.60 -24.24 -2.09
CA LYS A 102 -3.61 -24.57 -3.13
C LYS A 102 -3.29 -23.91 -4.47
N LYS A 103 -2.84 -22.64 -4.46
CA LYS A 103 -2.51 -21.87 -5.67
C LYS A 103 -1.14 -22.25 -6.25
N HIS A 104 -0.11 -22.29 -5.41
CA HIS A 104 1.30 -22.37 -5.80
C HIS A 104 1.95 -23.73 -5.52
N GLY A 105 1.22 -24.67 -4.89
CA GLY A 105 1.78 -25.93 -4.41
C GLY A 105 2.62 -25.74 -3.13
N GLU A 106 3.01 -26.87 -2.52
CA GLU A 106 3.78 -26.87 -1.27
C GLU A 106 5.15 -26.18 -1.43
N SER A 107 5.79 -26.34 -2.59
CA SER A 107 7.06 -25.68 -2.88
C SER A 107 6.93 -24.17 -2.96
N GLY A 108 5.81 -23.64 -3.49
CA GLY A 108 5.51 -22.23 -3.49
C GLY A 108 5.24 -21.70 -2.07
N ALA A 109 4.45 -22.41 -1.28
CA ALA A 109 4.20 -22.05 0.12
C ALA A 109 5.51 -22.03 0.94
N LYS A 110 6.42 -23.00 0.69
CA LYS A 110 7.73 -23.01 1.33
C LYS A 110 8.59 -21.81 0.93
N ALA A 111 8.62 -21.48 -0.37
CA ALA A 111 9.35 -20.30 -0.85
C ALA A 111 8.79 -19.00 -0.24
N ALA A 112 7.48 -18.88 -0.06
CA ALA A 112 6.84 -17.78 0.64
C ALA A 112 7.31 -17.69 2.11
N ALA A 113 7.21 -18.78 2.87
CA ALA A 113 7.64 -18.84 4.27
C ALA A 113 9.10 -18.43 4.47
N GLU A 114 10.01 -18.96 3.62
CA GLU A 114 11.45 -18.68 3.69
C GLU A 114 11.76 -17.21 3.31
N SER A 115 11.16 -16.70 2.24
CA SER A 115 11.46 -15.35 1.74
C SER A 115 10.91 -14.26 2.67
N HIS A 116 9.73 -14.44 3.24
CA HIS A 116 9.18 -13.49 4.22
C HIS A 116 9.94 -13.55 5.55
N ALA A 117 10.36 -14.74 6.01
CA ALA A 117 11.23 -14.86 7.17
C ALA A 117 12.57 -14.13 6.95
N TRP A 118 13.17 -14.31 5.76
CA TRP A 118 14.38 -13.57 5.38
C TRP A 118 14.14 -12.05 5.38
N ALA A 119 13.05 -11.57 4.78
CA ALA A 119 12.74 -10.14 4.70
C ALA A 119 12.56 -9.52 6.09
N ARG A 120 11.84 -10.20 6.98
CA ARG A 120 11.67 -9.81 8.39
C ARG A 120 13.02 -9.67 9.10
N ASP A 121 13.88 -10.65 8.96
CA ASP A 121 15.18 -10.68 9.64
C ASP A 121 16.15 -9.66 9.01
N ARG A 122 16.06 -9.45 7.68
CA ARG A 122 16.87 -8.46 6.95
C ARG A 122 16.68 -7.04 7.46
N VAL A 123 15.47 -6.65 7.83
CA VAL A 123 15.21 -5.34 8.47
C VAL A 123 16.02 -5.20 9.75
N GLY A 124 16.04 -6.22 10.60
CA GLY A 124 16.84 -6.22 11.83
C GLY A 124 18.35 -6.17 11.57
N GLU A 125 18.83 -6.94 10.58
CA GLU A 125 20.24 -6.94 10.18
C GLU A 125 20.70 -5.54 9.70
N ILE A 126 19.93 -4.93 8.79
CA ILE A 126 20.24 -3.60 8.25
C ILE A 126 20.16 -2.55 9.36
N SER A 127 19.12 -2.60 10.22
CA SER A 127 18.99 -1.68 11.35
C SER A 127 20.20 -1.73 12.26
N LYS A 128 20.68 -2.92 12.58
CA LYS A 128 21.87 -3.11 13.40
C LYS A 128 23.15 -2.65 12.69
N ALA A 129 23.32 -3.01 11.41
CA ALA A 129 24.52 -2.67 10.64
C ALA A 129 24.68 -1.17 10.40
N LEU A 130 23.57 -0.45 10.27
CA LEU A 130 23.53 1.00 10.03
C LEU A 130 23.22 1.81 11.29
N GLU A 131 23.15 1.16 12.46
CA GLU A 131 22.84 1.80 13.76
C GLU A 131 21.52 2.63 13.72
N ILE A 132 20.47 2.05 13.10
CA ILE A 132 19.18 2.74 12.94
C ILE A 132 18.27 2.45 14.14
N GLU A 133 17.96 3.46 14.92
CA GLU A 133 17.00 3.41 16.03
C GLU A 133 15.55 3.44 15.50
N CYS A 134 15.05 2.27 15.06
CA CYS A 134 13.72 2.12 14.45
C CYS A 134 12.76 1.22 15.24
N GLU A 135 13.00 1.01 16.53
CA GLU A 135 12.13 0.19 17.39
C GLU A 135 12.02 -1.29 16.92
N TYR A 136 12.98 -1.77 16.12
CA TYR A 136 12.98 -3.16 15.68
C TYR A 136 13.10 -4.12 16.86
N ARG A 137 12.16 -5.04 16.99
CA ARG A 137 12.13 -6.04 18.04
C ARG A 137 11.43 -7.31 17.60
N LYS A 138 11.91 -8.46 18.11
CA LYS A 138 11.23 -9.75 17.95
C LYS A 138 10.15 -9.90 18.99
N LEU A 139 9.02 -10.45 18.57
CA LEU A 139 7.83 -10.66 19.41
C LEU A 139 6.96 -11.80 18.85
N PRO A 140 6.03 -12.36 19.64
CA PRO A 140 5.08 -13.34 19.12
C PRO A 140 3.99 -12.68 18.27
N ALA A 141 3.41 -13.47 17.34
CA ALA A 141 2.13 -13.17 16.74
C ALA A 141 1.07 -14.18 17.16
N TYR A 142 -0.14 -13.72 17.29
CA TYR A 142 -1.31 -14.50 17.65
C TYR A 142 -2.36 -14.40 16.54
N GLU A 143 -2.74 -15.53 15.99
CA GLU A 143 -3.81 -15.65 15.02
C GLU A 143 -5.00 -16.34 15.72
N ILE A 144 -6.10 -15.62 15.94
CA ILE A 144 -7.17 -16.05 16.84
C ILE A 144 -8.50 -16.24 16.10
N SER A 145 -9.34 -17.13 16.64
CA SER A 145 -10.71 -17.29 16.13
C SER A 145 -11.53 -16.01 16.23
N GLN A 146 -12.32 -15.73 15.20
CA GLN A 146 -13.27 -14.62 15.19
C GLN A 146 -14.55 -14.90 15.98
N TYR A 147 -14.88 -16.18 16.20
CA TYR A 147 -16.14 -16.57 16.81
C TYR A 147 -16.05 -16.72 18.32
N PRO A 148 -17.11 -16.37 19.08
CA PRO A 148 -17.20 -16.65 20.51
C PRO A 148 -17.04 -18.14 20.83
N ASN A 149 -16.43 -18.46 21.98
CA ASN A 149 -16.23 -19.83 22.45
C ASN A 149 -17.54 -20.63 22.57
N SER A 150 -18.67 -19.95 22.68
CA SER A 150 -20.01 -20.58 22.76
C SER A 150 -20.62 -20.97 21.42
N GLU A 151 -20.01 -20.57 20.30
CA GLU A 151 -20.53 -20.83 18.95
C GLU A 151 -19.91 -22.08 18.33
N HIS A 152 -20.70 -22.90 17.67
CA HIS A 152 -20.19 -24.09 16.93
C HIS A 152 -19.18 -23.71 15.82
N LYS A 153 -19.30 -22.53 15.24
CA LYS A 153 -18.34 -22.01 14.24
C LYS A 153 -16.94 -21.86 14.82
N HIS A 154 -16.82 -21.52 16.10
CA HIS A 154 -15.53 -21.48 16.80
C HIS A 154 -14.80 -22.83 16.72
N ASP A 155 -15.51 -23.95 17.02
CA ASP A 155 -14.91 -25.29 16.95
C ASP A 155 -14.50 -25.68 15.51
N VAL A 156 -15.18 -25.16 14.50
CA VAL A 156 -14.83 -25.39 13.09
C VAL A 156 -13.54 -24.64 12.77
N GLU A 157 -13.49 -23.37 13.07
CA GLU A 157 -12.34 -22.50 12.80
C GLU A 157 -11.09 -22.94 13.58
N LEU A 158 -11.24 -23.41 14.82
CA LEU A 158 -10.12 -23.99 15.57
C LEU A 158 -9.54 -25.25 14.90
N ARG A 159 -10.36 -26.04 14.19
CA ARG A 159 -9.83 -27.17 13.40
C ARG A 159 -9.07 -26.69 12.17
N GLU A 160 -9.55 -25.66 11.49
CA GLU A 160 -8.86 -25.04 10.35
C GLU A 160 -7.52 -24.47 10.77
N LEU A 161 -7.46 -23.78 11.92
CA LEU A 161 -6.22 -23.27 12.51
C LEU A 161 -5.24 -24.42 12.89
N ARG A 162 -5.73 -25.59 13.34
CA ARG A 162 -4.85 -26.76 13.58
C ARG A 162 -4.29 -27.34 12.29
N ASP A 163 -5.06 -27.35 11.21
CA ASP A 163 -4.58 -27.79 9.90
C ASP A 163 -3.54 -26.79 9.36
N GLU A 164 -3.75 -25.51 9.57
CA GLU A 164 -2.80 -24.44 9.25
C GLU A 164 -1.50 -24.58 10.06
N GLU A 165 -1.58 -24.83 11.38
CA GLU A 165 -0.41 -25.15 12.22
C GLU A 165 0.42 -26.29 11.64
N ALA A 166 -0.25 -27.39 11.29
CA ALA A 166 0.42 -28.58 10.79
C ALA A 166 1.19 -28.29 9.49
N LEU A 167 0.61 -27.50 8.59
CA LEU A 167 1.27 -27.06 7.36
C LEU A 167 2.40 -26.07 7.66
N GLN A 168 2.17 -25.06 8.44
CA GLN A 168 3.18 -24.04 8.80
C GLN A 168 4.42 -24.69 9.44
N ARG A 169 4.24 -25.65 10.35
CA ARG A 169 5.36 -26.41 10.95
C ARG A 169 6.12 -27.22 9.90
N LYS A 170 5.43 -27.83 8.95
CA LYS A 170 6.06 -28.55 7.83
C LYS A 170 6.89 -27.63 6.94
N LEU A 171 6.46 -26.38 6.79
CA LEU A 171 7.18 -25.33 6.05
C LEU A 171 8.35 -24.72 6.84
N GLY A 172 8.53 -25.10 8.11
CA GLY A 172 9.62 -24.64 8.98
C GLY A 172 9.29 -23.39 9.80
N ILE A 173 8.03 -23.00 9.88
CA ILE A 173 7.58 -21.90 10.73
C ILE A 173 7.46 -22.38 12.17
N GLU A 174 7.97 -21.61 13.11
CA GLU A 174 7.87 -21.91 14.53
C GLU A 174 6.50 -21.46 15.07
N VAL A 175 5.54 -22.38 15.04
CA VAL A 175 4.14 -22.15 15.42
C VAL A 175 3.65 -23.23 16.37
N THR A 176 2.74 -22.85 17.26
CA THR A 176 2.02 -23.77 18.16
C THR A 176 0.56 -23.34 18.26
N PHE A 177 -0.34 -24.32 18.32
CA PHE A 177 -1.74 -24.06 18.61
C PHE A 177 -2.01 -24.08 20.12
N ASP A 178 -2.81 -23.12 20.61
CA ASP A 178 -3.29 -23.05 21.98
C ASP A 178 -4.82 -22.83 21.98
N GLU A 179 -5.56 -23.77 22.55
CA GLU A 179 -7.03 -23.72 22.65
C GLU A 179 -7.51 -22.66 23.65
N HIS A 180 -6.63 -22.27 24.59
CA HIS A 180 -6.91 -21.32 25.68
C HIS A 180 -5.94 -20.13 25.65
N LEU A 181 -5.58 -19.68 24.46
CA LEU A 181 -4.68 -18.56 24.28
C LEU A 181 -5.20 -17.34 25.04
N ALA A 182 -4.31 -16.72 25.82
CA ALA A 182 -4.62 -15.56 26.62
C ALA A 182 -3.67 -14.41 26.31
N VAL A 183 -4.20 -13.32 25.78
CA VAL A 183 -3.48 -12.08 25.48
C VAL A 183 -3.64 -11.12 26.64
N ARG A 184 -2.53 -10.74 27.28
CA ARG A 184 -2.56 -9.81 28.40
C ARG A 184 -3.05 -8.43 27.96
N GLY A 185 -4.03 -7.89 28.69
CA GLY A 185 -4.67 -6.61 28.38
C GLY A 185 -5.94 -6.71 27.54
N TRP A 186 -6.25 -7.89 27.02
CA TRP A 186 -7.58 -8.19 26.50
C TRP A 186 -8.48 -8.56 27.66
N ASP A 187 -9.09 -7.56 28.26
CA ASP A 187 -9.85 -7.62 29.52
C ASP A 187 -11.27 -7.03 29.39
N GLY A 188 -11.75 -6.85 28.16
CA GLY A 188 -13.05 -6.30 27.87
C GLY A 188 -14.20 -7.30 27.93
N SER A 189 -15.32 -6.95 27.28
CA SER A 189 -16.55 -7.76 27.30
C SER A 189 -16.52 -8.96 26.34
N ILE A 190 -15.59 -8.96 25.38
CA ILE A 190 -15.41 -10.06 24.43
C ILE A 190 -14.42 -11.07 25.00
N ASP A 191 -14.80 -12.35 25.00
CA ASP A 191 -13.99 -13.46 25.47
C ASP A 191 -12.68 -13.62 24.67
N GLN A 192 -11.64 -14.10 25.34
CA GLN A 192 -10.41 -14.53 24.68
C GLN A 192 -10.61 -15.89 24.02
N ARG A 193 -9.90 -16.17 22.94
CA ARG A 193 -10.18 -17.30 22.06
C ARG A 193 -8.92 -18.07 21.76
N GLY A 194 -9.09 -19.36 21.41
CA GLY A 194 -8.00 -20.20 20.94
C GLY A 194 -7.46 -19.75 19.58
N GLY A 195 -6.24 -20.15 19.28
CA GLY A 195 -5.58 -19.79 18.06
C GLY A 195 -4.14 -20.28 17.94
N LEU A 196 -3.43 -19.70 16.98
CA LEU A 196 -2.02 -19.97 16.72
C LEU A 196 -1.12 -18.97 17.46
N ILE A 197 0.02 -19.45 17.88
CA ILE A 197 1.13 -18.66 18.42
C ILE A 197 2.31 -18.85 17.49
N LEU A 198 2.61 -17.83 16.69
CA LEU A 198 3.79 -17.79 15.83
C LEU A 198 4.92 -17.09 16.57
N ARG A 199 6.06 -17.77 16.67
CA ARG A 199 7.24 -17.20 17.33
C ARG A 199 8.10 -16.43 16.32
N ASN A 200 9.00 -15.60 16.85
CA ASN A 200 10.00 -14.89 16.05
C ASN A 200 9.45 -13.92 14.99
N GLN A 201 8.22 -13.43 15.15
CA GLN A 201 7.72 -12.32 14.36
C GLN A 201 8.41 -11.01 14.77
N ALA A 202 8.14 -9.90 14.10
CA ALA A 202 8.78 -8.64 14.45
C ALA A 202 7.86 -7.43 14.30
N ALA A 203 8.23 -6.37 14.99
CA ALA A 203 7.68 -5.04 14.80
C ALA A 203 8.80 -4.02 14.67
N PHE A 204 8.53 -2.93 13.99
CA PHE A 204 9.47 -1.82 13.82
C PHE A 204 8.72 -0.52 13.50
N HIS A 205 9.42 0.59 13.43
CA HIS A 205 8.90 1.87 12.96
C HIS A 205 9.32 2.08 11.50
N PRO A 206 8.41 1.91 10.51
CA PRO A 206 8.78 1.82 9.10
C PRO A 206 9.50 3.06 8.57
N THR A 207 9.00 4.26 8.90
CA THR A 207 9.59 5.50 8.37
C THR A 207 10.94 5.83 9.01
N LYS A 208 11.15 5.53 10.31
CA LYS A 208 12.48 5.66 10.94
C LYS A 208 13.50 4.73 10.31
N TYR A 209 13.13 3.48 10.06
CA TYR A 209 13.99 2.51 9.38
C TYR A 209 14.42 3.02 8.00
N LEU A 210 13.46 3.35 7.14
CA LEU A 210 13.75 3.79 5.78
C LEU A 210 14.47 5.14 5.72
N ASN A 211 14.17 6.03 6.66
CA ASN A 211 14.91 7.28 6.81
C ASN A 211 16.39 7.04 7.11
N GLY A 212 16.70 6.07 7.99
CA GLY A 212 18.08 5.64 8.26
C GLY A 212 18.76 5.05 7.02
N VAL A 213 18.06 4.17 6.28
CA VAL A 213 18.58 3.60 5.02
C VAL A 213 18.84 4.68 3.97
N LEU A 214 17.92 5.64 3.80
CA LEU A 214 18.10 6.77 2.89
C LEU A 214 19.28 7.67 3.27
N LYS A 215 19.53 7.89 4.57
CA LYS A 215 20.70 8.63 5.04
C LYS A 215 22.00 7.93 4.66
N TRP A 216 22.04 6.61 4.80
CA TRP A 216 23.18 5.82 4.37
C TRP A 216 23.38 5.87 2.84
N LEU A 217 22.30 5.65 2.07
CA LEU A 217 22.31 5.74 0.61
C LEU A 217 22.83 7.08 0.10
N ARG A 218 22.38 8.19 0.71
CA ARG A 218 22.81 9.54 0.36
C ARG A 218 24.32 9.73 0.49
N GLY A 219 24.97 8.98 1.37
CA GLY A 219 26.44 9.00 1.55
C GLY A 219 27.21 8.18 0.52
N GLN A 220 26.56 7.42 -0.36
CA GLN A 220 27.21 6.54 -1.31
C GLN A 220 27.52 7.26 -2.64
N PRO A 221 28.72 7.12 -3.21
CA PRO A 221 29.12 7.80 -4.44
C PRO A 221 28.38 7.31 -5.69
N ASN A 222 27.85 6.08 -5.65
CA ASN A 222 27.09 5.42 -6.72
C ASN A 222 25.56 5.54 -6.56
N PHE A 223 25.10 6.49 -5.73
CA PHE A 223 23.67 6.72 -5.53
C PHE A 223 23.28 8.17 -5.77
N ARG A 224 22.20 8.38 -6.50
CA ARG A 224 21.54 9.68 -6.69
C ARG A 224 20.06 9.51 -6.45
N CYS A 225 19.43 10.50 -5.84
CA CYS A 225 17.97 10.51 -5.63
C CYS A 225 17.41 11.87 -6.02
N TYR A 226 16.25 11.85 -6.67
CA TYR A 226 15.50 13.05 -7.03
C TYR A 226 14.05 12.88 -6.57
N ASP A 227 13.58 13.81 -5.74
CA ASP A 227 12.17 13.88 -5.36
C ASP A 227 11.43 14.91 -6.24
N GLN A 228 10.12 15.06 -6.05
CA GLN A 228 9.27 15.93 -6.88
C GLN A 228 9.47 15.71 -8.39
N THR A 229 9.86 14.50 -8.76
CA THR A 229 10.21 14.09 -10.11
C THR A 229 9.28 12.96 -10.56
N ARG A 230 8.13 13.33 -11.13
CA ARG A 230 7.12 12.36 -11.57
C ARG A 230 7.51 11.72 -12.90
N VAL A 231 7.60 10.40 -12.92
CA VAL A 231 7.77 9.62 -14.15
C VAL A 231 6.41 9.43 -14.84
N VAL A 232 6.38 9.62 -16.16
CA VAL A 232 5.18 9.48 -17.00
C VAL A 232 5.28 8.35 -18.01
N SER A 233 6.50 7.96 -18.43
CA SER A 233 6.71 6.79 -19.28
C SER A 233 8.04 6.09 -19.01
N VAL A 234 8.04 4.79 -19.30
CA VAL A 234 9.23 3.92 -19.24
C VAL A 234 9.22 3.10 -20.53
N GLU A 235 10.25 3.23 -21.34
CA GLU A 235 10.30 2.62 -22.66
C GLU A 235 11.62 1.91 -22.90
N GLU A 236 11.58 0.63 -23.28
CA GLU A 236 12.75 -0.06 -23.81
C GLU A 236 13.05 0.37 -25.24
N LYS A 237 14.31 0.67 -25.52
CA LYS A 237 14.80 1.05 -26.86
C LYS A 237 15.97 0.15 -27.26
N GLY A 238 16.10 -0.03 -28.57
CA GLY A 238 17.13 -0.88 -29.18
C GLY A 238 16.62 -2.28 -29.50
N ILE A 239 17.41 -2.99 -30.28
CA ILE A 239 17.11 -4.36 -30.70
C ILE A 239 18.28 -5.25 -30.26
N GLN A 240 17.96 -6.37 -29.64
CA GLN A 240 18.92 -7.43 -29.34
C GLN A 240 18.48 -8.70 -30.09
N VAL A 241 19.31 -9.17 -31.03
CA VAL A 241 19.06 -10.38 -31.80
C VAL A 241 20.21 -11.36 -31.52
N LEU A 242 19.88 -12.55 -31.00
CA LEU A 242 20.87 -13.59 -30.66
C LEU A 242 22.01 -13.09 -29.76
N GLY A 243 21.71 -12.21 -28.79
CA GLY A 243 22.71 -11.65 -27.89
C GLY A 243 23.54 -10.50 -28.49
N ILE A 244 23.31 -10.13 -29.74
CA ILE A 244 24.00 -9.01 -30.43
C ILE A 244 23.07 -7.78 -30.42
N GLY A 245 23.62 -6.64 -30.01
CA GLY A 245 22.90 -5.38 -29.82
C GLY A 245 22.74 -5.03 -28.34
N LYS A 246 22.46 -3.78 -28.04
CA LYS A 246 22.26 -3.30 -26.67
C LYS A 246 20.87 -2.70 -26.55
N LYS A 247 20.08 -3.23 -25.64
CA LYS A 247 18.83 -2.59 -25.21
C LYS A 247 19.14 -1.60 -24.10
N SER A 248 18.43 -0.50 -24.06
CA SER A 248 18.46 0.48 -22.98
C SER A 248 17.03 0.87 -22.64
N VAL A 249 16.83 1.43 -21.45
CA VAL A 249 15.54 1.93 -21.00
C VAL A 249 15.60 3.45 -20.89
N ASN A 250 14.60 4.13 -21.42
CA ASN A 250 14.39 5.55 -21.24
C ASN A 250 13.25 5.76 -20.26
N VAL A 251 13.53 6.43 -19.16
CA VAL A 251 12.57 6.83 -18.13
C VAL A 251 12.31 8.32 -18.30
N GLN A 252 11.09 8.70 -18.73
CA GLN A 252 10.73 10.08 -19.02
C GLN A 252 9.92 10.67 -17.85
N THR A 253 10.29 11.89 -17.45
CA THR A 253 9.59 12.66 -16.41
C THR A 253 8.53 13.59 -16.99
N ALA A 254 7.62 14.06 -16.15
CA ALA A 254 6.60 15.06 -16.53
C ALA A 254 7.22 16.39 -16.98
N ASP A 255 8.41 16.73 -16.48
CA ASP A 255 9.16 17.94 -16.83
C ASP A 255 10.05 17.77 -18.10
N GLN A 256 9.79 16.71 -18.87
CA GLN A 256 10.46 16.39 -20.15
C GLN A 256 11.93 15.97 -20.04
N HIS A 257 12.45 15.70 -18.82
CA HIS A 257 13.78 15.13 -18.64
C HIS A 257 13.76 13.61 -18.78
N THR A 258 14.86 13.06 -19.27
CA THR A 258 15.03 11.62 -19.51
C THR A 258 16.18 11.08 -18.67
N VAL A 259 15.92 9.98 -17.94
CA VAL A 259 16.98 9.14 -17.38
C VAL A 259 17.15 7.93 -18.29
N LYS A 260 18.34 7.79 -18.87
CA LYS A 260 18.71 6.63 -19.67
C LYS A 260 19.43 5.61 -18.79
N CYS A 261 18.99 4.36 -18.83
CA CYS A 261 19.54 3.31 -17.98
C CYS A 261 19.61 1.96 -18.69
N SER A 262 20.35 1.03 -18.09
CA SER A 262 20.39 -0.37 -18.54
C SER A 262 19.14 -1.12 -18.09
N SER A 263 18.63 -0.82 -16.89
CA SER A 263 17.43 -1.42 -16.30
C SER A 263 16.60 -0.37 -15.58
N ALA A 264 15.28 -0.53 -15.57
CA ALA A 264 14.36 0.27 -14.77
C ALA A 264 13.55 -0.61 -13.83
N VAL A 265 13.28 -0.12 -12.62
CA VAL A 265 12.45 -0.81 -11.60
C VAL A 265 11.27 0.08 -11.23
N GLU A 266 10.06 -0.36 -11.51
CA GLU A 266 8.82 0.31 -11.12
C GLU A 266 8.36 -0.19 -9.75
N ALA A 267 8.64 0.57 -8.70
CA ALA A 267 8.20 0.34 -7.32
C ALA A 267 7.11 1.35 -6.92
N THR A 268 6.14 1.53 -7.81
CA THR A 268 5.12 2.59 -7.77
C THR A 268 3.77 2.14 -7.21
N CYS A 269 3.72 1.02 -6.50
CA CYS A 269 2.53 0.27 -6.08
C CYS A 269 1.74 -0.29 -7.28
N VAL A 270 1.52 0.49 -8.32
CA VAL A 270 0.89 0.06 -9.59
C VAL A 270 1.84 0.35 -10.74
N PRO A 271 2.15 -0.64 -11.60
CA PRO A 271 3.05 -0.48 -12.74
C PRO A 271 2.58 0.58 -13.73
N LEU A 272 3.54 1.28 -14.34
CA LEU A 272 3.29 2.31 -15.35
C LEU A 272 3.13 1.74 -16.76
N GLN A 273 3.49 0.49 -17.00
CA GLN A 273 3.42 -0.18 -18.29
C GLN A 273 1.97 -0.47 -18.68
N LYS A 274 1.66 -0.40 -19.99
CA LYS A 274 0.34 -0.79 -20.49
C LYS A 274 0.10 -2.28 -20.35
N LEU A 275 1.11 -3.07 -20.70
CA LEU A 275 1.10 -4.53 -20.52
C LEU A 275 1.71 -4.85 -19.15
N SER A 276 0.89 -5.23 -18.22
CA SER A 276 1.26 -5.55 -16.86
C SER A 276 0.17 -6.37 -16.17
N VAL A 277 0.40 -6.73 -14.93
CA VAL A 277 -0.46 -7.58 -14.07
C VAL A 277 -1.64 -6.84 -13.43
N ILE A 278 -1.97 -5.62 -13.87
CA ILE A 278 -2.99 -4.77 -13.22
C ILE A 278 -4.38 -5.46 -13.19
N ALA A 279 -4.75 -6.19 -14.24
CA ALA A 279 -6.02 -6.91 -14.29
C ALA A 279 -6.09 -8.14 -13.37
N GLU A 280 -4.96 -8.54 -12.80
CA GLU A 280 -4.83 -9.69 -11.92
C GLU A 280 -4.88 -9.29 -10.43
N MET A 281 -5.26 -8.04 -10.13
CA MET A 281 -5.26 -7.47 -8.77
C MET A 281 -6.59 -6.82 -8.41
N ALA A 282 -7.03 -7.05 -7.17
CA ALA A 282 -8.04 -6.22 -6.51
C ALA A 282 -7.39 -5.02 -5.83
N PHE A 283 -8.12 -3.91 -5.76
CA PHE A 283 -7.66 -2.66 -5.15
C PHE A 283 -8.47 -2.43 -3.88
N MET A 284 -7.83 -2.66 -2.74
CA MET A 284 -8.46 -2.63 -1.42
C MET A 284 -8.02 -1.40 -0.64
N ARG A 285 -8.78 -1.06 0.39
CA ARG A 285 -8.43 -0.04 1.35
C ARG A 285 -8.65 -0.56 2.76
N SER A 286 -7.62 -0.41 3.60
CA SER A 286 -7.61 -0.78 5.01
C SER A 286 -7.49 0.45 5.89
N TYR A 287 -7.96 0.38 7.13
CA TYR A 287 -8.02 1.48 8.08
C TYR A 287 -7.25 1.16 9.35
N CYS A 288 -6.69 2.17 9.98
CA CYS A 288 -5.99 2.04 11.26
C CYS A 288 -6.38 3.18 12.20
N ILE A 289 -6.39 2.87 13.49
CA ILE A 289 -6.43 3.84 14.59
C ILE A 289 -5.24 3.60 15.52
N ALA A 290 -4.81 4.64 16.24
CA ALA A 290 -3.84 4.50 17.32
C ALA A 290 -4.37 5.19 18.57
N ALA A 291 -4.54 4.42 19.64
CA ALA A 291 -5.02 4.88 20.95
C ALA A 291 -3.93 4.71 22.01
N ARG A 292 -3.88 5.60 22.99
CA ARG A 292 -2.94 5.48 24.11
C ARG A 292 -3.35 4.37 25.04
N VAL A 293 -2.37 3.58 25.48
CA VAL A 293 -2.51 2.59 26.56
C VAL A 293 -1.34 2.76 27.54
N PRO A 294 -1.56 2.59 28.86
CA PRO A 294 -0.45 2.63 29.82
C PRO A 294 0.60 1.56 29.50
N LYS A 295 1.88 1.91 29.57
CA LYS A 295 2.98 0.97 29.29
C LYS A 295 2.84 -0.32 30.09
N GLY A 296 3.05 -1.45 29.40
CA GLY A 296 2.97 -2.79 29.97
C GLY A 296 1.54 -3.24 30.32
N SER A 297 0.50 -2.44 30.02
CA SER A 297 -0.89 -2.83 30.27
C SER A 297 -1.44 -3.80 29.23
N VAL A 298 -0.93 -3.74 28.01
CA VAL A 298 -1.23 -4.66 26.91
C VAL A 298 0.04 -5.42 26.55
N GLU A 299 -0.10 -6.65 26.10
CA GLU A 299 1.02 -7.48 25.65
C GLU A 299 1.64 -6.91 24.37
N ASP A 300 2.96 -6.91 24.29
CA ASP A 300 3.66 -6.53 23.06
C ASP A 300 3.71 -7.75 22.14
N CYS A 301 2.75 -7.81 21.23
CA CYS A 301 2.55 -8.89 20.27
C CYS A 301 1.98 -8.32 18.96
N LEU A 302 2.01 -9.10 17.90
CA LEU A 302 1.11 -8.95 16.76
C LEU A 302 -0.13 -9.81 17.03
N LEU A 303 -1.30 -9.35 16.64
CA LEU A 303 -2.53 -10.12 16.81
C LEU A 303 -3.40 -9.93 15.58
N TYR A 304 -3.98 -11.03 15.10
CA TYR A 304 -4.90 -11.10 13.97
C TYR A 304 -6.12 -11.91 14.34
N ASP A 305 -7.31 -11.54 13.86
CA ASP A 305 -8.48 -12.41 13.90
C ASP A 305 -8.78 -12.98 12.51
N GLN A 306 -9.56 -14.07 12.45
CA GLN A 306 -9.91 -14.80 11.21
C GLN A 306 -11.16 -14.25 10.52
N ALA A 307 -11.57 -13.01 10.79
CA ALA A 307 -12.73 -12.43 10.14
C ALA A 307 -12.47 -12.13 8.66
N GLU A 308 -13.49 -12.20 7.80
CA GLU A 308 -13.39 -11.82 6.39
C GLU A 308 -12.84 -10.38 6.22
N THR A 309 -13.24 -9.47 7.10
CA THR A 309 -12.65 -8.14 7.25
C THR A 309 -11.85 -8.10 8.55
N TYR A 310 -10.79 -8.91 8.58
CA TYR A 310 -10.00 -9.18 9.77
C TYR A 310 -9.52 -7.92 10.48
N LYS A 311 -9.23 -8.08 11.77
CA LYS A 311 -8.63 -7.02 12.57
C LYS A 311 -7.22 -7.42 12.99
N TYR A 312 -6.33 -6.45 12.97
CA TYR A 312 -4.94 -6.65 13.38
C TYR A 312 -4.54 -5.62 14.43
N VAL A 313 -3.69 -6.04 15.37
CA VAL A 313 -3.30 -5.24 16.54
C VAL A 313 -1.80 -5.32 16.76
N ARG A 314 -1.20 -4.18 17.17
CA ARG A 314 0.17 -4.14 17.70
C ARG A 314 0.41 -2.91 18.58
N LEU A 315 1.54 -2.92 19.30
CA LEU A 315 2.01 -1.73 20.02
C LEU A 315 3.13 -1.00 19.27
N THR A 316 3.24 0.31 19.51
CA THR A 316 4.40 1.14 19.18
C THR A 316 4.60 2.21 20.25
N ALA A 317 5.82 2.75 20.37
CA ALA A 317 6.15 3.72 21.40
C ALA A 317 5.31 5.00 21.29
N CYS A 318 4.85 5.52 22.42
CA CYS A 318 4.17 6.81 22.52
C CYS A 318 5.04 7.83 23.28
N ASP A 319 5.09 7.72 24.59
CA ASP A 319 5.85 8.58 25.49
C ASP A 319 6.42 7.75 26.67
N ASP A 320 6.85 8.38 27.76
CA ASP A 320 7.44 7.66 28.89
C ASP A 320 6.42 6.81 29.68
N GLU A 321 5.15 7.18 29.65
CA GLU A 321 4.07 6.55 30.42
C GLU A 321 3.18 5.63 29.59
N ASN A 322 3.10 5.86 28.28
CA ASN A 322 2.17 5.19 27.39
C ASN A 322 2.84 4.57 26.17
N ASP A 323 2.19 3.54 25.61
CA ASP A 323 2.36 3.06 24.25
C ASP A 323 1.13 3.42 23.41
N TYR A 324 1.25 3.37 22.09
CA TYR A 324 0.13 3.37 21.18
C TYR A 324 -0.30 1.95 20.88
N LEU A 325 -1.57 1.65 21.14
CA LEU A 325 -2.25 0.47 20.63
C LEU A 325 -2.78 0.81 19.22
N ILE A 326 -2.19 0.21 18.22
CA ILE A 326 -2.65 0.30 16.83
C ILE A 326 -3.65 -0.82 16.62
N VAL A 327 -4.83 -0.48 16.10
CA VAL A 327 -5.84 -1.43 15.64
C VAL A 327 -6.22 -1.08 14.21
N GLY A 328 -6.18 -2.07 13.33
CA GLY A 328 -6.52 -1.89 11.92
C GLY A 328 -7.45 -2.96 11.37
N GLY A 329 -7.87 -2.79 10.11
CA GLY A 329 -8.78 -3.67 9.38
C GLY A 329 -9.92 -2.92 8.71
N CYS A 330 -11.09 -3.55 8.62
CA CYS A 330 -12.28 -3.05 7.91
C CYS A 330 -12.02 -2.86 6.41
N ASP A 331 -11.34 -3.82 5.80
CA ASP A 331 -10.92 -3.78 4.42
C ASP A 331 -12.10 -3.81 3.46
N HIS A 332 -12.01 -2.98 2.43
CA HIS A 332 -13.02 -2.96 1.36
C HIS A 332 -12.44 -2.47 0.03
N LYS A 333 -13.13 -2.76 -1.07
CA LYS A 333 -12.72 -2.29 -2.40
C LYS A 333 -12.80 -0.78 -2.51
N VAL A 334 -11.74 -0.17 -3.04
CA VAL A 334 -11.63 1.30 -3.22
C VAL A 334 -12.85 1.85 -3.97
N GLY A 335 -13.43 2.93 -3.44
CA GLY A 335 -14.54 3.65 -4.06
C GLY A 335 -15.89 2.92 -4.10
N GLN A 336 -16.06 1.82 -3.33
CA GLN A 336 -17.25 0.98 -3.40
C GLN A 336 -18.09 0.95 -2.11
N GLN A 337 -17.61 1.55 -1.02
CA GLN A 337 -18.31 1.62 0.26
C GLN A 337 -18.26 3.03 0.87
N ASP A 338 -19.13 3.27 1.84
CA ASP A 338 -19.08 4.47 2.69
C ASP A 338 -17.86 4.39 3.60
N THR A 339 -16.94 5.34 3.47
CA THR A 339 -15.68 5.37 4.22
C THR A 339 -15.80 5.98 5.62
N THR A 340 -17.00 6.44 6.02
CA THR A 340 -17.18 7.18 7.28
C THR A 340 -17.44 6.28 8.50
N ILE A 341 -17.71 4.99 8.29
CA ILE A 341 -18.07 4.05 9.36
C ILE A 341 -16.89 3.26 9.91
N GLN A 342 -15.83 3.02 9.11
CA GLN A 342 -14.73 2.11 9.44
C GLN A 342 -13.99 2.48 10.72
N PHE A 343 -13.66 3.76 10.90
CA PHE A 343 -13.01 4.18 12.14
C PHE A 343 -13.89 3.99 13.39
N LYS A 344 -15.21 4.14 13.25
CA LYS A 344 -16.14 3.90 14.37
C LYS A 344 -16.17 2.42 14.73
N GLU A 345 -16.15 1.53 13.72
CA GLU A 345 -16.09 0.08 13.91
C GLU A 345 -14.81 -0.33 14.62
N LEU A 346 -13.64 0.17 14.16
CA LEU A 346 -12.35 -0.11 14.81
C LEU A 346 -12.31 0.37 16.26
N ILE A 347 -12.83 1.57 16.55
CA ILE A 347 -12.88 2.10 17.91
C ILE A 347 -13.77 1.24 18.80
N GLN A 348 -14.94 0.80 18.29
CA GLN A 348 -15.83 -0.07 19.05
C GLN A 348 -15.19 -1.43 19.28
N TRP A 349 -14.61 -2.06 18.24
CA TRP A 349 -13.90 -3.34 18.33
C TRP A 349 -12.76 -3.29 19.38
N MET A 350 -11.98 -2.20 19.39
CA MET A 350 -10.92 -1.96 20.36
C MET A 350 -11.44 -1.86 21.80
N ARG A 351 -12.48 -1.05 22.02
CA ARG A 351 -13.05 -0.82 23.36
C ARG A 351 -13.69 -2.05 23.97
N ASP A 352 -14.28 -2.92 23.12
CA ASP A 352 -14.89 -4.17 23.57
C ASP A 352 -13.85 -5.18 24.06
N ARG A 353 -12.56 -4.99 23.77
CA ARG A 353 -11.46 -5.91 24.09
C ARG A 353 -10.42 -5.34 25.04
N PHE A 354 -10.06 -4.09 24.89
CA PHE A 354 -8.97 -3.43 25.63
C PHE A 354 -9.51 -2.28 26.47
N THR A 355 -9.93 -2.56 27.70
CA THR A 355 -10.61 -1.56 28.57
C THR A 355 -9.70 -0.40 28.96
N LYS A 356 -8.37 -0.58 28.91
CA LYS A 356 -7.38 0.46 29.19
C LYS A 356 -7.03 1.34 28.00
N ALA A 357 -7.62 1.08 26.83
CA ALA A 357 -7.44 1.95 25.67
C ALA A 357 -8.12 3.30 25.89
N GLY A 358 -7.32 4.36 25.82
CA GLY A 358 -7.74 5.75 26.01
C GLY A 358 -8.23 6.42 24.72
N GLU A 359 -7.89 7.70 24.59
CA GLU A 359 -8.26 8.49 23.41
C GLU A 359 -7.50 8.02 22.15
N VAL A 360 -8.18 8.11 21.02
CA VAL A 360 -7.62 7.84 19.69
C VAL A 360 -6.96 9.09 19.16
N ASP A 361 -5.64 9.11 19.14
CA ASP A 361 -4.85 10.26 18.69
C ASP A 361 -4.68 10.28 17.17
N TYR A 362 -4.60 9.11 16.52
CA TYR A 362 -4.38 8.99 15.07
C TYR A 362 -5.40 8.09 14.40
N ARG A 363 -5.73 8.48 13.18
CA ARG A 363 -6.59 7.72 12.27
C ARG A 363 -6.00 7.84 10.88
N TRP A 364 -5.86 6.71 10.18
CA TRP A 364 -5.38 6.73 8.79
C TRP A 364 -5.92 5.53 8.02
N SER A 365 -5.81 5.59 6.72
CA SER A 365 -6.07 4.43 5.87
C SER A 365 -4.98 4.26 4.84
N GLY A 366 -4.77 3.05 4.38
CA GLY A 366 -3.80 2.66 3.36
C GLY A 366 -4.48 1.92 2.21
N GLN A 367 -3.83 1.89 1.06
CA GLN A 367 -4.30 1.12 -0.08
C GLN A 367 -3.48 -0.17 -0.21
N ILE A 368 -4.18 -1.28 -0.44
CA ILE A 368 -3.63 -2.62 -0.60
C ILE A 368 -3.92 -3.09 -2.03
N PHE A 369 -3.01 -3.87 -2.60
CA PHE A 369 -3.09 -4.43 -3.94
C PHE A 369 -3.03 -5.95 -3.83
N GLU A 370 -4.17 -6.60 -3.99
CA GLU A 370 -4.36 -8.02 -3.70
C GLU A 370 -4.40 -8.84 -4.99
N PRO A 371 -3.34 -9.61 -5.31
CA PRO A 371 -3.34 -10.50 -6.45
C PRO A 371 -4.34 -11.64 -6.29
N VAL A 372 -4.93 -12.10 -7.39
CA VAL A 372 -5.90 -13.21 -7.40
C VAL A 372 -5.31 -14.55 -6.94
N ASP A 373 -3.99 -14.64 -6.83
CA ASP A 373 -3.25 -15.81 -6.35
C ASP A 373 -2.47 -15.57 -5.06
N TYR A 374 -2.70 -14.41 -4.40
CA TYR A 374 -2.20 -14.03 -3.06
C TYR A 374 -0.70 -13.71 -2.97
N MET A 375 0.06 -13.77 -4.06
CA MET A 375 1.50 -13.50 -4.03
C MET A 375 1.86 -12.27 -4.86
N ALA A 376 2.76 -11.44 -4.35
CA ALA A 376 3.24 -10.26 -5.05
C ALA A 376 3.83 -10.59 -6.44
N PHE A 377 3.83 -9.61 -7.32
CA PHE A 377 4.52 -9.66 -8.60
C PHE A 377 5.84 -8.88 -8.49
N ILE A 378 6.95 -9.63 -8.46
CA ILE A 378 8.30 -9.07 -8.34
C ILE A 378 9.20 -9.71 -9.41
N GLY A 379 9.79 -8.89 -10.28
CA GLY A 379 10.66 -9.36 -11.35
C GLY A 379 10.39 -8.67 -12.68
N LYS A 380 10.88 -9.24 -13.77
CA LYS A 380 10.70 -8.67 -15.13
C LYS A 380 9.24 -8.59 -15.53
N ASN A 381 8.80 -7.39 -15.90
CA ASN A 381 7.45 -7.14 -16.36
C ASN A 381 7.15 -7.89 -17.67
N GLN A 382 5.88 -8.17 -17.92
CA GLN A 382 5.44 -8.84 -19.15
C GLN A 382 5.84 -8.03 -20.39
N GLY A 383 6.41 -8.72 -21.37
CA GLY A 383 6.83 -8.10 -22.63
C GLY A 383 8.10 -7.24 -22.54
N SER A 384 8.78 -7.20 -21.40
CA SER A 384 10.03 -6.46 -21.19
C SER A 384 11.19 -7.40 -20.85
N ASP A 385 12.42 -6.96 -21.18
CA ASP A 385 13.67 -7.64 -20.84
C ASP A 385 14.43 -6.91 -19.72
N ASN A 386 14.28 -5.59 -19.63
CA ASN A 386 15.03 -4.74 -18.69
C ASN A 386 14.13 -3.80 -17.86
N VAL A 387 12.81 -4.01 -17.88
CA VAL A 387 11.90 -3.31 -16.97
C VAL A 387 11.34 -4.30 -15.97
N TYR A 388 11.51 -3.98 -14.70
CA TYR A 388 11.11 -4.79 -13.54
C TYR A 388 9.97 -4.10 -12.82
N ILE A 389 9.11 -4.86 -12.17
CA ILE A 389 7.99 -4.36 -11.36
C ILE A 389 8.03 -4.93 -9.95
N VAL A 390 7.51 -4.17 -9.00
CA VAL A 390 7.17 -4.60 -7.64
C VAL A 390 5.76 -4.11 -7.35
N THR A 391 4.80 -5.03 -7.25
CA THR A 391 3.38 -4.73 -7.06
C THR A 391 2.61 -5.90 -6.48
N GLY A 392 1.37 -5.69 -6.06
CA GLY A 392 0.50 -6.76 -5.58
C GLY A 392 0.96 -7.29 -4.22
N ASP A 393 0.95 -6.42 -3.22
CA ASP A 393 1.50 -6.71 -1.90
C ASP A 393 0.63 -7.61 -1.02
N SER A 394 -0.63 -7.86 -1.39
CA SER A 394 -1.58 -8.74 -0.68
C SER A 394 -1.60 -8.54 0.85
N GLY A 395 -1.54 -7.27 1.33
CA GLY A 395 -1.43 -6.97 2.76
C GLY A 395 0.00 -6.97 3.32
N ASP A 396 0.89 -7.79 2.76
CA ASP A 396 2.27 -8.02 3.25
C ASP A 396 3.32 -7.06 2.66
N GLY A 397 2.94 -5.82 2.35
CA GLY A 397 3.76 -4.86 1.61
C GLY A 397 5.12 -4.53 2.21
N LEU A 398 5.29 -4.68 3.53
CA LEU A 398 6.57 -4.43 4.19
C LEU A 398 7.58 -5.55 3.89
N THR A 399 7.20 -6.80 4.03
CA THR A 399 8.07 -7.94 3.74
C THR A 399 8.27 -8.12 2.24
N HIS A 400 7.22 -8.01 1.42
CA HIS A 400 7.34 -8.01 -0.05
C HIS A 400 8.27 -6.90 -0.55
N GLY A 401 8.17 -5.70 0.01
CA GLY A 401 9.04 -4.59 -0.37
C GLY A 401 10.52 -4.84 -0.04
N VAL A 402 10.81 -5.45 1.11
CA VAL A 402 12.20 -5.79 1.49
C VAL A 402 12.75 -6.92 0.64
N LEU A 403 11.98 -8.01 0.45
CA LEU A 403 12.43 -9.14 -0.36
C LEU A 403 12.59 -8.78 -1.85
N ALA A 404 11.84 -7.79 -2.34
CA ALA A 404 12.01 -7.26 -3.68
C ALA A 404 13.42 -6.72 -3.93
N GLY A 405 14.04 -6.14 -2.89
CA GLY A 405 15.43 -5.71 -2.96
C GLY A 405 16.36 -6.83 -3.41
N ARG A 406 16.27 -7.99 -2.76
CA ARG A 406 17.09 -9.15 -3.09
C ARG A 406 16.73 -9.75 -4.44
N LEU A 407 15.44 -9.99 -4.69
CA LEU A 407 14.98 -10.64 -5.92
C LEU A 407 15.39 -9.84 -7.17
N ILE A 408 15.15 -8.53 -7.16
CA ILE A 408 15.48 -7.66 -8.30
C ILE A 408 17.00 -7.54 -8.47
N ALA A 409 17.75 -7.39 -7.37
CA ALA A 409 19.20 -7.30 -7.47
C ALA A 409 19.84 -8.62 -7.96
N ASP A 410 19.36 -9.78 -7.49
CA ASP A 410 19.82 -11.08 -7.97
C ASP A 410 19.51 -11.26 -9.46
N GLU A 411 18.30 -10.89 -9.93
CA GLU A 411 17.92 -11.02 -11.33
C GLU A 411 18.72 -10.07 -12.25
N ILE A 412 18.99 -8.82 -11.82
CA ILE A 412 19.83 -7.87 -12.57
C ILE A 412 21.27 -8.35 -12.66
N ASP A 413 21.78 -8.97 -11.61
CA ASP A 413 23.15 -9.51 -11.56
C ASP A 413 23.28 -10.91 -12.20
N GLY A 414 22.15 -11.51 -12.63
CA GLY A 414 22.12 -12.86 -13.21
C GLY A 414 22.38 -13.96 -12.17
N VAL A 415 22.12 -13.70 -10.90
CA VAL A 415 22.22 -14.66 -9.80
C VAL A 415 20.91 -15.44 -9.69
N GLU A 416 21.00 -16.77 -9.69
CA GLU A 416 19.83 -17.62 -9.50
C GLU A 416 19.28 -17.48 -8.08
N ASN A 417 17.96 -17.29 -7.97
CA ASN A 417 17.25 -17.18 -6.70
C ASN A 417 16.07 -18.15 -6.68
N SER A 418 16.07 -19.08 -5.71
CA SER A 418 15.07 -20.15 -5.59
C SER A 418 13.64 -19.64 -5.38
N TRP A 419 13.45 -18.43 -4.92
CA TRP A 419 12.13 -17.82 -4.69
C TRP A 419 11.58 -17.12 -5.93
N ALA A 420 12.42 -16.75 -6.91
CA ALA A 420 12.06 -15.88 -8.03
C ALA A 420 10.85 -16.39 -8.84
N SER A 421 10.70 -17.72 -8.99
CA SER A 421 9.59 -18.30 -9.74
C SER A 421 8.22 -18.05 -9.10
N LEU A 422 8.15 -18.00 -7.76
CA LEU A 422 6.92 -17.71 -7.01
C LEU A 422 6.41 -16.30 -7.28
N TYR A 423 7.33 -15.34 -7.34
CA TYR A 423 7.01 -13.91 -7.48
C TYR A 423 7.00 -13.41 -8.93
N SER A 424 7.36 -14.27 -9.89
CA SER A 424 7.51 -13.88 -11.30
C SER A 424 6.23 -13.26 -11.87
N PRO A 425 6.27 -12.05 -12.46
CA PRO A 425 5.14 -11.48 -13.20
C PRO A 425 4.66 -12.33 -14.39
N LYS A 426 5.45 -13.35 -14.77
CA LYS A 426 5.14 -14.28 -15.88
C LYS A 426 4.61 -15.63 -15.40
N ARG A 427 4.28 -15.79 -14.11
CA ARG A 427 3.74 -17.03 -13.55
C ARG A 427 2.30 -17.29 -14.02
N LEU A 428 2.12 -18.21 -14.97
CA LEU A 428 0.80 -18.51 -15.56
C LEU A 428 0.06 -19.63 -14.82
N ALA A 429 0.77 -20.53 -14.14
CA ALA A 429 0.16 -21.73 -13.56
C ALA A 429 -0.76 -21.43 -12.37
N SER A 430 -0.38 -20.50 -11.49
CA SER A 430 -1.20 -20.06 -10.35
C SER A 430 -2.36 -19.18 -10.80
N ILE A 431 -2.12 -18.30 -11.77
CA ILE A 431 -3.15 -17.45 -12.37
C ILE A 431 -4.22 -18.31 -13.06
N ALA A 432 -3.84 -19.36 -13.79
CA ALA A 432 -4.79 -20.28 -14.40
C ALA A 432 -5.69 -20.98 -13.35
N LYS A 433 -5.16 -21.33 -12.17
CA LYS A 433 -5.96 -21.87 -11.05
C LYS A 433 -6.90 -20.82 -10.44
N SER A 434 -6.59 -19.54 -10.59
CA SER A 434 -7.38 -18.41 -10.10
C SER A 434 -8.39 -17.87 -11.13
N LEU A 435 -8.52 -18.49 -12.30
CA LEU A 435 -9.41 -18.05 -13.38
C LEU A 435 -10.86 -17.79 -12.95
N PRO A 436 -11.51 -18.63 -12.12
CA PRO A 436 -12.87 -18.34 -11.62
C PRO A 436 -12.93 -17.04 -10.81
N SER A 437 -11.95 -16.79 -9.96
CA SER A 437 -11.85 -15.55 -9.16
C SER A 437 -11.60 -14.33 -10.05
N MET A 438 -10.78 -14.46 -11.09
CA MET A 438 -10.54 -13.39 -12.08
C MET A 438 -11.82 -13.03 -12.84
N ILE A 439 -12.59 -14.02 -13.31
CA ILE A 439 -13.85 -13.77 -14.01
C ILE A 439 -14.85 -13.06 -13.09
N ALA A 440 -14.97 -13.50 -11.84
CA ALA A 440 -15.84 -12.85 -10.86
C ALA A 440 -15.39 -11.41 -10.58
N HIS A 441 -14.08 -11.18 -10.48
CA HIS A 441 -13.47 -9.86 -10.29
C HIS A 441 -13.74 -8.94 -11.48
N ASP A 442 -13.52 -9.39 -12.71
CA ASP A 442 -13.79 -8.62 -13.93
C ASP A 442 -15.27 -8.25 -14.08
N LEU A 443 -16.17 -9.18 -13.79
CA LEU A 443 -17.61 -8.91 -13.79
C LEU A 443 -17.97 -7.86 -12.74
N GLN A 444 -17.41 -7.95 -11.54
CA GLN A 444 -17.65 -7.01 -10.46
C GLN A 444 -17.09 -5.61 -10.80
N ILE A 445 -15.89 -5.51 -11.38
CA ILE A 445 -15.31 -4.25 -11.88
C ILE A 445 -16.23 -3.63 -12.93
N ASN A 446 -16.71 -4.41 -13.89
CA ASN A 446 -17.59 -3.92 -14.95
C ASN A 446 -18.91 -3.37 -14.40
N THR A 447 -19.41 -3.88 -13.27
CA THR A 447 -20.59 -3.30 -12.62
C THR A 447 -20.37 -1.86 -12.13
N GLN A 448 -19.13 -1.43 -11.90
CA GLN A 448 -18.83 -0.08 -11.43
C GLN A 448 -19.07 0.99 -12.51
N TYR A 449 -19.15 0.61 -13.79
CA TYR A 449 -19.58 1.53 -14.84
C TYR A 449 -21.05 1.99 -14.71
N LYS A 450 -21.86 1.34 -13.84
CA LYS A 450 -23.19 1.83 -13.46
C LYS A 450 -23.16 3.26 -12.88
N ARG A 451 -22.02 3.73 -12.36
CA ARG A 451 -21.84 5.10 -11.86
C ARG A 451 -22.06 6.18 -12.92
N PHE A 452 -21.98 5.85 -14.22
CA PHE A 452 -22.43 6.74 -15.29
C PHE A 452 -23.93 7.10 -15.20
N LEU A 453 -24.72 6.35 -14.45
CA LEU A 453 -26.15 6.57 -14.22
C LEU A 453 -26.43 7.07 -12.79
N GLN A 454 -25.40 7.34 -11.98
CA GLN A 454 -25.51 7.74 -10.58
C GLN A 454 -24.90 9.11 -10.35
N SER A 455 -25.49 9.89 -9.47
CA SER A 455 -24.98 11.18 -8.99
C SER A 455 -24.87 11.12 -7.48
N ASP A 456 -23.76 11.59 -6.92
CA ASP A 456 -23.56 11.64 -5.45
C ASP A 456 -24.28 12.85 -4.86
N ILE A 457 -24.41 13.92 -5.65
CA ILE A 457 -25.09 15.17 -5.28
C ILE A 457 -26.11 15.56 -6.36
N LYS A 458 -27.15 16.28 -6.00
CA LYS A 458 -28.15 16.80 -6.95
C LYS A 458 -27.77 18.17 -7.44
N ASP A 459 -27.20 18.99 -6.57
CA ASP A 459 -26.72 20.32 -6.86
C ASP A 459 -25.40 20.61 -6.12
N ILE A 460 -24.65 21.62 -6.57
CA ILE A 460 -23.39 22.05 -5.95
C ILE A 460 -23.67 22.68 -4.58
N GLU A 461 -24.81 23.30 -4.40
CA GLU A 461 -25.28 23.90 -3.15
C GLU A 461 -25.48 22.84 -2.04
N ASP A 462 -25.71 21.57 -2.40
CA ASP A 462 -25.82 20.47 -1.45
C ASP A 462 -24.48 20.16 -0.73
N LEU A 463 -23.35 20.62 -1.30
CA LEU A 463 -22.03 20.38 -0.71
C LEU A 463 -21.75 21.33 0.46
N GLY A 464 -21.40 20.72 1.60
CA GLY A 464 -20.78 21.42 2.73
C GLY A 464 -19.38 21.91 2.41
N LEU A 465 -18.82 22.79 3.25
CA LEU A 465 -17.44 23.23 3.17
C LEU A 465 -16.48 22.05 3.41
N GLY A 466 -15.40 21.97 2.65
CA GLY A 466 -14.42 20.87 2.69
C GLY A 466 -14.95 19.55 2.10
N MET A 467 -16.09 19.56 1.40
CA MET A 467 -16.72 18.35 0.86
C MET A 467 -16.66 18.30 -0.65
N GLY A 468 -16.63 17.07 -1.17
CA GLY A 468 -16.72 16.79 -2.60
C GLY A 468 -17.83 15.82 -2.94
N GLY A 469 -18.12 15.68 -4.24
CA GLY A 469 -19.10 14.74 -4.77
C GLY A 469 -19.08 14.72 -6.28
N VAL A 470 -19.78 13.77 -6.88
CA VAL A 470 -19.93 13.69 -8.33
C VAL A 470 -21.35 14.11 -8.72
N LEU A 471 -21.43 15.14 -9.55
CA LEU A 471 -22.64 15.58 -10.21
C LEU A 471 -22.72 14.89 -11.58
N ASN A 472 -23.79 14.16 -11.82
CA ASN A 472 -23.99 13.46 -13.07
C ASN A 472 -25.40 13.74 -13.61
N SER A 473 -25.48 14.55 -14.67
CA SER A 473 -26.73 14.86 -15.36
C SER A 473 -26.82 14.06 -16.66
N VAL A 474 -28.02 13.61 -16.98
CA VAL A 474 -28.27 12.81 -18.20
C VAL A 474 -27.79 13.56 -19.43
N GLY A 475 -26.88 12.94 -20.19
CA GLY A 475 -26.34 13.51 -21.45
C GLY A 475 -25.16 14.46 -21.26
N SER A 476 -24.66 14.67 -20.04
CA SER A 476 -23.45 15.45 -19.74
C SER A 476 -22.29 14.55 -19.30
N THR A 477 -21.07 15.09 -19.35
CA THR A 477 -19.91 14.42 -18.73
C THR A 477 -20.03 14.49 -17.22
N PRO A 478 -19.92 13.36 -16.48
CA PRO A 478 -19.90 13.37 -15.03
C PRO A 478 -18.85 14.32 -14.49
N THR A 479 -19.21 15.17 -13.54
CA THR A 479 -18.35 16.23 -13.00
C THR A 479 -18.02 15.96 -11.54
N ALA A 480 -16.74 15.83 -11.22
CA ALA A 480 -16.25 15.81 -9.86
C ALA A 480 -16.17 17.24 -9.33
N VAL A 481 -16.83 17.51 -8.21
CA VAL A 481 -16.94 18.85 -7.62
C VAL A 481 -16.35 18.81 -6.20
N TYR A 482 -15.52 19.77 -5.88
CA TYR A 482 -15.02 20.00 -4.53
C TYR A 482 -15.29 21.45 -4.12
N LYS A 483 -15.86 21.64 -2.92
CA LYS A 483 -16.09 22.95 -2.30
C LYS A 483 -15.12 23.10 -1.14
N ASP A 484 -14.14 24.00 -1.26
CA ASP A 484 -13.13 24.18 -0.24
C ASP A 484 -13.69 24.87 1.03
N GLU A 485 -12.85 25.03 2.05
CA GLU A 485 -13.24 25.63 3.34
C GLU A 485 -13.62 27.11 3.23
N ASP A 486 -13.16 27.78 2.17
CA ASP A 486 -13.47 29.18 1.88
C ASP A 486 -14.74 29.34 0.98
N GLY A 487 -15.34 28.21 0.58
CA GLY A 487 -16.51 28.15 -0.27
C GLY A 487 -16.22 28.23 -1.77
N ASN A 488 -14.94 28.21 -2.20
CA ASN A 488 -14.60 28.16 -3.61
C ASN A 488 -14.90 26.77 -4.19
N VAL A 489 -15.49 26.75 -5.38
CA VAL A 489 -15.88 25.50 -6.05
C VAL A 489 -14.85 25.17 -7.14
N LYS A 490 -14.32 23.94 -7.10
CA LYS A 490 -13.43 23.38 -8.11
C LYS A 490 -14.16 22.25 -8.85
N LYS A 491 -14.03 22.20 -10.16
CA LYS A 491 -14.72 21.24 -11.03
C LYS A 491 -13.72 20.52 -11.91
N PHE A 492 -13.91 19.22 -12.04
CA PHE A 492 -13.09 18.34 -12.88
C PHE A 492 -13.98 17.35 -13.62
N SER A 493 -13.52 16.84 -14.75
CA SER A 493 -14.11 15.65 -15.32
C SER A 493 -14.01 14.50 -14.30
N ALA A 494 -15.13 13.88 -13.95
CA ALA A 494 -15.12 12.72 -13.06
C ALA A 494 -14.62 11.43 -13.75
N LEU A 495 -14.19 11.51 -15.02
CA LEU A 495 -13.72 10.38 -15.79
C LEU A 495 -12.23 10.11 -15.51
N CYS A 496 -11.94 9.02 -14.82
CA CYS A 496 -10.56 8.59 -14.56
C CYS A 496 -9.75 8.50 -15.87
N PRO A 497 -8.57 9.14 -15.97
CA PRO A 497 -7.74 9.11 -17.18
C PRO A 497 -7.33 7.71 -17.62
N HIS A 498 -7.29 6.72 -16.72
CA HIS A 498 -6.89 5.35 -17.01
C HIS A 498 -7.89 4.66 -17.96
N MET A 499 -9.07 4.27 -17.46
CA MET A 499 -10.10 3.56 -18.23
C MET A 499 -11.48 4.20 -18.13
N LYS A 500 -11.55 5.50 -17.89
CA LYS A 500 -12.78 6.30 -17.91
C LYS A 500 -13.85 5.87 -16.90
N GLY A 501 -13.49 5.13 -15.83
CA GLY A 501 -14.39 4.88 -14.72
C GLY A 501 -14.77 6.19 -14.02
N VAL A 502 -16.01 6.32 -13.56
CA VAL A 502 -16.47 7.51 -12.85
C VAL A 502 -15.99 7.43 -11.41
N VAL A 503 -15.19 8.42 -10.98
CA VAL A 503 -14.69 8.51 -9.60
C VAL A 503 -15.81 8.76 -8.59
N CYS A 504 -15.53 8.55 -7.30
CA CYS A 504 -16.41 8.89 -6.19
C CYS A 504 -15.64 9.64 -5.11
N TRP A 505 -16.32 10.44 -4.32
CA TRP A 505 -15.73 11.18 -3.22
C TRP A 505 -15.49 10.28 -2.01
N ASN A 506 -14.29 10.33 -1.48
CA ASN A 506 -13.88 9.72 -0.22
C ASN A 506 -13.75 10.82 0.84
N ALA A 507 -14.78 10.97 1.66
CA ALA A 507 -14.83 12.02 2.69
C ALA A 507 -13.79 11.82 3.81
N THR A 508 -13.36 10.58 4.04
CA THR A 508 -12.36 10.24 5.06
C THR A 508 -10.96 10.71 4.66
N GLU A 509 -10.64 10.68 3.36
CA GLU A 509 -9.31 11.00 2.84
C GLU A 509 -9.27 12.30 2.03
N ASN A 510 -10.39 12.99 1.86
CA ASN A 510 -10.54 14.16 0.99
C ASN A 510 -9.98 13.90 -0.42
N SER A 511 -10.42 12.81 -1.03
CA SER A 511 -9.95 12.38 -2.35
C SER A 511 -11.09 11.91 -3.24
N PHE A 512 -10.85 11.94 -4.56
CA PHE A 512 -11.69 11.28 -5.54
C PHE A 512 -11.07 9.94 -5.91
N ASP A 513 -11.77 8.85 -5.64
CA ASP A 513 -11.28 7.49 -5.78
C ASP A 513 -12.00 6.77 -6.94
N CYS A 514 -11.25 6.11 -7.83
CA CYS A 514 -11.83 5.37 -8.96
C CYS A 514 -12.17 3.93 -8.54
N PRO A 515 -13.44 3.51 -8.60
CA PRO A 515 -13.85 2.17 -8.15
C PRO A 515 -13.48 1.04 -9.14
N VAL A 516 -12.90 1.38 -10.29
CA VAL A 516 -12.56 0.41 -11.34
C VAL A 516 -11.17 -0.21 -11.09
N HIS A 517 -10.12 0.62 -10.92
CA HIS A 517 -8.75 0.15 -10.66
C HIS A 517 -8.03 0.97 -9.56
N GLY A 518 -8.77 1.54 -8.62
CA GLY A 518 -8.21 2.16 -7.43
C GLY A 518 -7.37 3.43 -7.64
N SER A 519 -7.38 4.06 -8.83
CA SER A 519 -6.72 5.35 -9.00
C SER A 519 -7.33 6.39 -8.07
N ARG A 520 -6.48 7.21 -7.45
CA ARG A 520 -6.92 8.21 -6.48
C ARG A 520 -6.40 9.59 -6.86
N PHE A 521 -7.24 10.57 -6.64
CA PHE A 521 -6.97 11.98 -6.97
C PHE A 521 -7.28 12.84 -5.75
N SER A 522 -6.45 13.84 -5.50
CA SER A 522 -6.71 14.81 -4.42
C SER A 522 -7.99 15.62 -4.69
N SER A 523 -8.42 16.41 -3.71
CA SER A 523 -9.49 17.41 -3.88
C SER A 523 -9.19 18.45 -4.97
N GLU A 524 -7.91 18.59 -5.35
CA GLU A 524 -7.43 19.42 -6.46
C GLU A 524 -7.38 18.68 -7.82
N GLY A 525 -7.90 17.46 -7.88
CA GLY A 525 -7.86 16.63 -9.09
C GLY A 525 -6.49 16.05 -9.43
N ILE A 526 -5.47 16.21 -8.57
CA ILE A 526 -4.11 15.73 -8.80
C ILE A 526 -4.03 14.23 -8.51
N CYS A 527 -3.48 13.45 -9.44
CA CYS A 527 -3.29 12.01 -9.26
C CYS A 527 -2.29 11.74 -8.13
N VAL A 528 -2.76 11.09 -7.04
CA VAL A 528 -1.93 10.71 -5.88
C VAL A 528 -1.61 9.22 -5.88
N MET A 529 -2.41 8.38 -6.58
CA MET A 529 -2.19 6.94 -6.74
C MET A 529 -2.64 6.49 -8.13
N GLY A 530 -1.81 5.68 -8.79
CA GLY A 530 -2.11 5.06 -10.08
C GLY A 530 -3.21 3.98 -10.01
N PRO A 531 -3.48 3.32 -11.16
CA PRO A 531 -2.75 3.30 -12.44
C PRO A 531 -2.93 4.52 -13.35
N ALA A 532 -3.77 5.50 -13.02
CA ALA A 532 -3.85 6.74 -13.78
C ALA A 532 -2.50 7.48 -13.78
N LYS A 533 -2.08 7.96 -14.96
CA LYS A 533 -0.81 8.68 -15.14
C LYS A 533 -0.97 10.20 -15.15
N GLY A 534 -2.19 10.67 -15.39
CA GLY A 534 -2.56 12.08 -15.45
C GLY A 534 -3.56 12.45 -14.36
N ASN A 535 -3.75 13.75 -14.19
CA ASN A 535 -4.73 14.35 -13.28
C ASN A 535 -6.15 14.26 -13.87
N LEU A 536 -7.17 14.50 -13.04
CA LEU A 536 -8.52 14.79 -13.54
C LEU A 536 -8.49 16.08 -14.36
N GLU A 537 -9.16 16.09 -15.49
CA GLU A 537 -9.20 17.24 -16.40
C GLU A 537 -10.04 18.37 -15.76
N PRO A 538 -9.48 19.58 -15.56
CA PRO A 538 -10.25 20.73 -15.08
C PRO A 538 -11.42 21.05 -16.01
N MET A 539 -12.56 21.44 -15.45
CA MET A 539 -13.74 21.89 -16.20
C MET A 539 -14.00 23.36 -15.89
N ASP A 540 -14.02 24.20 -16.93
CA ASP A 540 -14.39 25.61 -16.81
C ASP A 540 -15.89 25.76 -16.50
N ASP A 541 -16.27 26.84 -15.81
CA ASP A 541 -17.68 27.21 -15.66
C ASP A 541 -18.30 27.53 -17.03
N VAL A 542 -19.20 26.71 -17.51
CA VAL A 542 -19.94 26.90 -18.78
C VAL A 542 -20.82 28.18 -18.77
N SER A 543 -20.86 28.93 -17.66
CA SER A 543 -21.76 30.06 -17.45
C SER A 543 -21.34 31.40 -18.06
N LYS A 544 -20.25 31.48 -18.85
CA LYS A 544 -19.82 32.76 -19.47
C LYS A 544 -19.85 32.82 -21.00
N LYS A 545 -20.26 31.77 -21.71
CA LYS A 545 -20.26 31.77 -23.20
C LYS A 545 -21.63 31.92 -23.86
N ASP A 546 -22.74 31.88 -23.12
CA ASP A 546 -24.11 31.95 -23.70
C ASP A 546 -24.85 33.27 -23.44
N GLN A 547 -24.13 34.36 -23.12
CA GLN A 547 -24.71 35.71 -23.05
C GLN A 547 -24.01 36.67 -24.01
N GLU A 548 -23.95 36.35 -25.30
CA GLU A 548 -23.87 37.41 -26.28
C GLU A 548 -25.29 37.78 -26.69
N PRO A 549 -25.69 39.06 -26.56
CA PRO A 549 -27.02 39.49 -26.99
C PRO A 549 -27.08 39.43 -28.50
N VAL A 550 -28.06 38.68 -29.03
CA VAL A 550 -28.46 38.76 -30.42
C VAL A 550 -28.83 40.22 -30.70
N ALA A 551 -27.98 40.93 -31.43
CA ALA A 551 -28.27 42.26 -31.95
C ALA A 551 -29.44 42.16 -32.91
N ALA A 552 -30.52 42.82 -32.56
CA ALA A 552 -31.65 43.02 -33.45
C ALA A 552 -31.23 43.90 -34.64
N SER A 553 -31.42 43.40 -35.84
CA SER A 553 -31.52 44.19 -37.08
C SER A 553 -32.85 43.98 -37.73
#